data_643b93e5bf340b28c984f872efc27abd
#
_entry.id   643b93e5bf340b28c984f872efc27abd
#
_cell.length_a   1.000
_cell.length_b   1.000
_cell.length_c   1.000
_cell.angle_alpha   90.00
_cell.angle_beta   90.00
_cell.angle_gamma   90.00
#
_symmetry.space_group_name_H-M   'P 1'
#
loop_
_entity.id
_entity.type
_entity.pdbx_description
1 polymer ?
#
loop_
_entity_poly.entity_id
_entity_poly.type
_entity_poly.pdbx_seq_one_letter_code
_entity_poly.pdbx_strand_id
1 'polypeptide(L)'
;TIKGKNYYFGTRSQGYLIKNSLIKYKGNYYYVGKDGAMVTGWYTDKSGKKYYFGKDGKAVTGKHKIKGTYYYFNQNGTVTHTGLNYSLSSDCALLMNADTGQIIYGKNENVAHANASTTKIMTCILALENCKLNEKVKFSPYAASIEPSKLYANAGEIFYLKDLLYSLMLPSHNDTAVAIAEHVSGSTAKFVKLMN
;
A
#
# COMPACT_ATOMS: atom_id res chain seq x y z
N THR A 1 -1.91 32.68 -25.14
CA THR A 1 -0.65 33.03 -24.46
C THR A 1 -0.52 34.54 -24.37
N ILE A 2 -0.25 35.09 -23.21
CA ILE A 2 -0.01 36.51 -23.00
C ILE A 2 1.38 36.65 -22.37
N LYS A 3 2.27 37.43 -23.02
CA LYS A 3 3.68 37.60 -22.55
C LYS A 3 4.38 36.28 -22.22
N GLY A 4 4.23 35.27 -23.08
CA GLY A 4 4.86 33.95 -22.90
C GLY A 4 4.22 33.02 -21.86
N LYS A 5 3.16 33.47 -21.17
CA LYS A 5 2.43 32.66 -20.19
C LYS A 5 1.07 32.19 -20.75
N ASN A 6 0.66 30.98 -20.38
CA ASN A 6 -0.66 30.42 -20.70
C ASN A 6 -1.67 30.75 -19.60
N TYR A 7 -2.89 31.08 -20.00
CA TYR A 7 -4.00 31.43 -19.10
C TYR A 7 -5.22 30.60 -19.46
N TYR A 8 -6.09 30.35 -18.50
CA TYR A 8 -7.34 29.66 -18.71
C TYR A 8 -8.52 30.59 -18.37
N PHE A 9 -9.46 30.69 -19.31
CA PHE A 9 -10.67 31.48 -19.18
C PHE A 9 -11.88 30.57 -19.08
N GLY A 10 -12.82 30.89 -18.18
CA GLY A 10 -14.08 30.16 -18.05
C GLY A 10 -14.97 30.32 -19.28
N THR A 11 -15.81 29.34 -19.55
CA THR A 11 -16.67 29.24 -20.74
C THR A 11 -17.99 29.99 -20.63
N ARG A 12 -18.27 30.69 -19.52
CA ARG A 12 -19.46 31.52 -19.41
C ARG A 12 -19.33 32.76 -20.29
N SER A 13 -20.45 33.30 -20.75
CA SER A 13 -20.61 34.32 -21.78
C SER A 13 -19.75 35.61 -21.68
N GLN A 14 -18.94 35.77 -20.65
CA GLN A 14 -18.02 36.90 -20.47
C GLN A 14 -16.56 36.52 -20.24
N GLY A 15 -16.17 35.26 -20.39
CA GLY A 15 -14.77 34.81 -20.41
C GLY A 15 -13.92 35.30 -19.23
N TYR A 16 -14.34 35.07 -17.98
CA TYR A 16 -13.56 35.49 -16.81
C TYR A 16 -12.28 34.67 -16.61
N LEU A 17 -11.21 35.35 -16.21
CA LEU A 17 -9.93 34.71 -15.91
C LEU A 17 -10.02 33.85 -14.63
N ILE A 18 -9.74 32.57 -14.76
CA ILE A 18 -9.70 31.64 -13.62
C ILE A 18 -8.36 31.81 -12.90
N LYS A 19 -8.40 31.84 -11.54
CA LYS A 19 -7.22 32.02 -10.69
C LYS A 19 -7.26 31.01 -9.53
N ASN A 20 -6.08 30.69 -8.97
CA ASN A 20 -5.90 29.81 -7.79
C ASN A 20 -6.69 28.49 -7.86
N SER A 21 -6.72 27.86 -9.03
CA SER A 21 -7.58 26.71 -9.26
C SER A 21 -6.87 25.58 -9.98
N LEU A 22 -7.15 24.36 -9.55
CA LEU A 22 -6.83 23.16 -10.32
C LEU A 22 -7.91 22.97 -11.41
N ILE A 23 -7.50 22.84 -12.66
CA ILE A 23 -8.38 22.77 -13.82
C ILE A 23 -8.17 21.43 -14.52
N LYS A 24 -9.26 20.78 -14.91
CA LYS A 24 -9.23 19.63 -15.81
C LYS A 24 -9.64 20.08 -17.22
N TYR A 25 -8.71 19.94 -18.18
CA TYR A 25 -8.96 20.29 -19.57
C TYR A 25 -8.43 19.21 -20.51
N LYS A 26 -9.26 18.73 -21.42
CA LYS A 26 -8.95 17.63 -22.35
C LYS A 26 -8.26 16.44 -21.67
N GLY A 27 -8.81 16.01 -20.52
CA GLY A 27 -8.30 14.86 -19.76
C GLY A 27 -7.07 15.14 -18.87
N ASN A 28 -6.39 16.27 -19.00
CA ASN A 28 -5.22 16.64 -18.23
C ASN A 28 -5.56 17.64 -17.12
N TYR A 29 -4.77 17.61 -16.04
CA TYR A 29 -4.87 18.59 -14.95
C TYR A 29 -3.83 19.69 -15.11
N TYR A 30 -4.24 20.92 -14.79
CA TYR A 30 -3.43 22.14 -14.81
C TYR A 30 -3.71 22.95 -13.57
N TYR A 31 -2.76 23.71 -13.07
CA TYR A 31 -3.02 24.67 -12.02
C TYR A 31 -2.76 26.08 -12.52
N VAL A 32 -3.67 26.99 -12.22
CA VAL A 32 -3.51 28.43 -12.48
C VAL A 32 -3.31 29.17 -11.18
N GLY A 33 -2.27 30.00 -11.12
CA GLY A 33 -1.85 30.74 -9.93
C GLY A 33 -2.71 31.97 -9.64
N LYS A 34 -2.23 32.80 -8.70
CA LYS A 34 -2.89 34.05 -8.30
C LYS A 34 -3.05 35.05 -9.43
N ASP A 35 -2.11 35.08 -10.36
CA ASP A 35 -2.14 35.93 -11.56
C ASP A 35 -2.95 35.30 -12.71
N GLY A 36 -3.51 34.10 -12.51
CA GLY A 36 -4.23 33.33 -13.52
C GLY A 36 -3.33 32.61 -14.53
N ALA A 37 -2.01 32.73 -14.43
CA ALA A 37 -1.07 32.03 -15.30
C ALA A 37 -0.96 30.55 -14.90
N MET A 38 -0.76 29.66 -15.89
CA MET A 38 -0.47 28.26 -15.65
C MET A 38 0.86 28.09 -14.91
N VAL A 39 0.83 27.28 -13.87
CA VAL A 39 2.02 26.95 -13.07
C VAL A 39 2.78 25.82 -13.75
N THR A 40 4.11 25.88 -13.68
CA THR A 40 5.03 24.81 -14.11
C THR A 40 5.97 24.45 -12.95
N GLY A 41 6.50 23.24 -12.95
CA GLY A 41 7.34 22.76 -11.86
C GLY A 41 6.54 22.31 -10.64
N TRP A 42 7.20 22.30 -9.48
CA TRP A 42 6.59 21.86 -8.23
C TRP A 42 5.53 22.84 -7.71
N TYR A 43 4.42 22.28 -7.26
CA TYR A 43 3.34 23.01 -6.61
C TYR A 43 2.79 22.19 -5.42
N THR A 44 2.53 22.86 -4.31
CA THR A 44 1.85 22.29 -3.15
C THR A 44 0.56 23.05 -2.91
N ASP A 45 -0.57 22.35 -2.85
CA ASP A 45 -1.86 22.97 -2.58
C ASP A 45 -2.06 23.27 -1.08
N LYS A 46 -3.19 23.91 -0.75
CA LYS A 46 -3.53 24.29 0.64
C LYS A 46 -3.75 23.08 1.56
N SER A 47 -4.02 21.89 1.02
CA SER A 47 -4.17 20.64 1.76
C SER A 47 -2.85 19.87 1.92
N GLY A 48 -1.73 20.45 1.46
CA GLY A 48 -0.41 19.81 1.50
C GLY A 48 -0.13 18.81 0.37
N LYS A 49 -1.05 18.62 -0.58
CA LYS A 49 -0.84 17.74 -1.73
C LYS A 49 0.16 18.35 -2.70
N LYS A 50 1.14 17.55 -3.10
CA LYS A 50 2.20 17.96 -4.03
C LYS A 50 1.90 17.51 -5.46
N TYR A 51 2.20 18.38 -6.40
CA TYR A 51 2.08 18.16 -7.85
C TYR A 51 3.37 18.58 -8.54
N TYR A 52 3.60 18.03 -9.71
CA TYR A 52 4.61 18.55 -10.63
C TYR A 52 3.97 18.80 -11.99
N PHE A 53 4.09 20.03 -12.48
CA PHE A 53 3.57 20.44 -13.78
C PHE A 53 4.73 20.51 -14.78
N GLY A 54 4.57 19.86 -15.93
CA GLY A 54 5.53 19.90 -17.01
C GLY A 54 5.70 21.29 -17.59
N LYS A 55 6.64 21.45 -18.54
CA LYS A 55 6.84 22.73 -19.27
C LYS A 55 5.59 23.16 -20.04
N ASP A 56 4.74 22.22 -20.41
CA ASP A 56 3.44 22.45 -21.08
C ASP A 56 2.31 22.77 -20.08
N GLY A 57 2.60 22.85 -18.78
CA GLY A 57 1.65 23.11 -17.70
C GLY A 57 0.79 21.91 -17.31
N LYS A 58 0.93 20.74 -17.92
CA LYS A 58 0.19 19.54 -17.55
C LYS A 58 0.75 18.94 -16.26
N ALA A 59 -0.14 18.49 -15.36
CA ALA A 59 0.27 17.66 -14.24
C ALA A 59 0.84 16.33 -14.77
N VAL A 60 2.03 15.94 -14.30
CA VAL A 60 2.58 14.63 -14.60
C VAL A 60 1.82 13.56 -13.84
N THR A 61 1.70 12.37 -14.44
CA THR A 61 1.05 11.19 -13.85
C THR A 61 1.94 9.97 -14.04
N GLY A 62 1.80 8.96 -13.16
CA GLY A 62 2.64 7.78 -13.20
C GLY A 62 4.05 8.03 -12.65
N LYS A 63 5.02 7.24 -13.09
CA LYS A 63 6.43 7.30 -12.62
C LYS A 63 7.24 8.32 -13.42
N HIS A 64 7.83 9.30 -12.74
CA HIS A 64 8.70 10.31 -13.35
C HIS A 64 9.98 10.53 -12.55
N LYS A 65 11.11 10.71 -13.25
CA LYS A 65 12.39 11.09 -12.65
C LYS A 65 12.57 12.60 -12.72
N ILE A 66 12.63 13.26 -11.56
CA ILE A 66 12.78 14.72 -11.45
C ILE A 66 14.04 14.99 -10.61
N LYS A 67 15.03 15.68 -11.17
CA LYS A 67 16.32 15.97 -10.52
C LYS A 67 16.96 14.75 -9.85
N GLY A 68 16.98 13.60 -10.55
CA GLY A 68 17.60 12.36 -10.05
C GLY A 68 16.72 11.47 -9.18
N THR A 69 15.64 11.98 -8.61
CA THR A 69 14.70 11.25 -7.74
C THR A 69 13.49 10.79 -8.55
N TYR A 70 13.05 9.55 -8.34
CA TYR A 70 11.78 9.06 -8.87
C TYR A 70 10.64 9.50 -7.99
N TYR A 71 9.58 10.01 -8.62
CA TYR A 71 8.30 10.37 -8.02
C TYR A 71 7.21 9.58 -8.70
N TYR A 72 6.22 9.18 -7.92
CA TYR A 72 5.04 8.50 -8.42
C TYR A 72 3.83 9.41 -8.20
N PHE A 73 3.06 9.58 -9.26
CA PHE A 73 1.89 10.47 -9.29
C PHE A 73 0.67 9.63 -9.63
N ASN A 74 -0.43 9.85 -8.93
CA ASN A 74 -1.71 9.24 -9.31
C ASN A 74 -2.30 9.89 -10.58
N GLN A 75 -3.48 9.39 -10.98
CA GLN A 75 -4.14 9.86 -12.22
C GLN A 75 -4.56 11.34 -12.17
N ASN A 76 -4.71 11.95 -11.00
CA ASN A 76 -5.01 13.37 -10.85
C ASN A 76 -3.75 14.26 -10.70
N GLY A 77 -2.56 13.67 -10.81
CA GLY A 77 -1.27 14.37 -10.75
C GLY A 77 -0.74 14.63 -9.34
N THR A 78 -1.35 14.10 -8.28
CA THR A 78 -0.78 14.21 -6.91
C THR A 78 0.33 13.21 -6.71
N VAL A 79 1.43 13.64 -6.06
CA VAL A 79 2.50 12.74 -5.60
C VAL A 79 1.92 11.75 -4.59
N THR A 80 2.07 10.48 -4.85
CA THR A 80 1.72 9.41 -3.93
C THR A 80 2.90 9.02 -3.06
N HIS A 81 4.08 8.87 -3.66
CA HIS A 81 5.32 8.57 -2.96
C HIS A 81 6.54 8.96 -3.80
N THR A 82 7.71 9.01 -3.15
CA THR A 82 9.01 9.18 -3.80
C THR A 82 9.71 7.83 -3.89
N GLY A 83 10.20 7.47 -5.06
CA GLY A 83 11.02 6.28 -5.21
C GLY A 83 12.41 6.51 -4.64
N LEU A 84 12.82 5.72 -3.68
CA LEU A 84 14.22 5.61 -3.31
C LEU A 84 14.97 4.95 -4.48
N ASN A 85 16.14 5.48 -4.82
CA ASN A 85 16.92 4.99 -5.96
C ASN A 85 17.77 3.75 -5.54
N TYR A 86 17.09 2.74 -4.94
CA TYR A 86 17.71 1.48 -4.56
C TYR A 86 17.36 0.37 -5.57
N SER A 87 18.38 -0.39 -5.94
CA SER A 87 18.18 -1.66 -6.61
C SER A 87 17.85 -2.73 -5.56
N LEU A 88 16.62 -3.17 -5.51
CA LEU A 88 16.19 -4.28 -4.67
C LEU A 88 16.14 -5.56 -5.51
N SER A 89 16.69 -6.66 -5.00
CA SER A 89 16.62 -7.98 -5.64
C SER A 89 15.22 -8.57 -5.62
N SER A 90 14.37 -8.18 -4.67
CA SER A 90 12.97 -8.61 -4.60
C SER A 90 12.17 -8.10 -5.80
N ASP A 91 11.21 -8.92 -6.29
CA ASP A 91 10.30 -8.54 -7.38
C ASP A 91 9.31 -7.47 -6.97
N CYS A 92 8.83 -7.51 -5.73
CA CYS A 92 7.95 -6.53 -5.13
C CYS A 92 8.53 -5.99 -3.82
N ALA A 93 8.25 -4.73 -3.51
CA ALA A 93 8.62 -4.10 -2.24
C ALA A 93 7.70 -2.93 -1.93
N LEU A 94 7.43 -2.74 -0.65
CA LEU A 94 6.69 -1.60 -0.13
C LEU A 94 7.35 -1.09 1.16
N LEU A 95 7.59 0.22 1.23
CA LEU A 95 7.96 0.93 2.44
C LEU A 95 6.91 2.00 2.71
N MET A 96 6.30 1.95 3.88
CA MET A 96 5.21 2.82 4.27
C MET A 96 5.48 3.41 5.65
N ASN A 97 5.06 4.67 5.86
CA ASN A 97 5.02 5.26 7.19
C ASN A 97 3.87 4.61 7.98
N ALA A 98 4.17 4.01 9.13
CA ALA A 98 3.20 3.25 9.91
C ALA A 98 2.08 4.13 10.53
N ASP A 99 2.40 5.39 10.89
CA ASP A 99 1.44 6.29 11.54
C ASP A 99 0.48 6.92 10.54
N THR A 100 0.96 7.23 9.33
CA THR A 100 0.20 8.01 8.33
C THR A 100 -0.31 7.18 7.16
N GLY A 101 0.15 5.95 6.99
CA GLY A 101 -0.13 5.12 5.82
C GLY A 101 0.52 5.64 4.52
N GLN A 102 1.38 6.66 4.60
CA GLN A 102 2.02 7.22 3.42
C GLN A 102 3.06 6.25 2.84
N ILE A 103 2.90 5.89 1.57
CA ILE A 103 3.90 5.09 0.85
C ILE A 103 5.15 5.95 0.60
N ILE A 104 6.29 5.50 1.14
CA ILE A 104 7.60 6.14 0.97
C ILE A 104 8.33 5.56 -0.25
N TYR A 105 8.19 4.25 -0.45
CA TYR A 105 8.77 3.54 -1.59
C TYR A 105 7.84 2.40 -2.01
N GLY A 106 7.69 2.18 -3.32
CA GLY A 106 6.98 1.04 -3.89
C GLY A 106 7.72 0.48 -5.12
N LYS A 107 7.80 -0.82 -5.21
CA LYS A 107 8.23 -1.58 -6.38
C LYS A 107 7.19 -2.65 -6.63
N ASN A 108 6.44 -2.54 -7.73
CA ASN A 108 5.34 -3.44 -8.08
C ASN A 108 4.35 -3.66 -6.92
N GLU A 109 4.14 -2.65 -6.09
CA GLU A 109 3.37 -2.72 -4.83
C GLU A 109 1.88 -3.02 -5.04
N ASN A 110 1.38 -2.83 -6.25
CA ASN A 110 -0.01 -3.13 -6.64
C ASN A 110 -0.12 -4.38 -7.54
N VAL A 111 0.99 -5.10 -7.74
CA VAL A 111 0.98 -6.35 -8.52
C VAL A 111 0.70 -7.51 -7.58
N ALA A 112 -0.29 -8.33 -7.91
CA ALA A 112 -0.58 -9.55 -7.15
C ALA A 112 0.64 -10.49 -7.20
N HIS A 113 1.14 -10.85 -6.03
CA HIS A 113 2.32 -11.70 -5.88
C HIS A 113 2.11 -12.71 -4.75
N ALA A 114 2.77 -13.88 -4.85
CA ALA A 114 2.74 -14.85 -3.78
C ALA A 114 3.47 -14.32 -2.54
N ASN A 115 2.75 -14.20 -1.43
CA ASN A 115 3.26 -13.57 -0.21
C ASN A 115 4.22 -14.47 0.59
N ALA A 116 4.32 -15.77 0.27
CA ALA A 116 5.06 -16.74 1.05
C ALA A 116 4.72 -16.63 2.55
N SER A 117 5.70 -16.74 3.44
CA SER A 117 5.46 -16.71 4.90
C SER A 117 5.05 -15.35 5.46
N THR A 118 5.06 -14.27 4.70
CA THR A 118 4.46 -13.00 5.15
C THR A 118 2.95 -13.12 5.37
N THR A 119 2.29 -14.11 4.78
CA THR A 119 0.90 -14.51 5.05
C THR A 119 0.65 -14.78 6.54
N LYS A 120 1.66 -15.28 7.27
CA LYS A 120 1.55 -15.59 8.70
C LYS A 120 1.35 -14.35 9.59
N ILE A 121 1.70 -13.17 9.11
CA ILE A 121 1.40 -11.89 9.78
C ILE A 121 -0.13 -11.74 9.90
N MET A 122 -0.89 -12.00 8.83
CA MET A 122 -2.36 -11.97 8.88
C MET A 122 -2.91 -13.06 9.80
N THR A 123 -2.33 -14.26 9.78
CA THR A 123 -2.72 -15.34 10.71
C THR A 123 -2.54 -14.91 12.17
N CYS A 124 -1.42 -14.25 12.49
CA CYS A 124 -1.15 -13.74 13.82
C CYS A 124 -2.15 -12.65 14.25
N ILE A 125 -2.42 -11.68 13.37
CA ILE A 125 -3.40 -10.60 13.62
C ILE A 125 -4.77 -11.18 13.94
N LEU A 126 -5.28 -12.07 13.09
CA LEU A 126 -6.60 -12.68 13.28
C LEU A 126 -6.69 -13.54 14.54
N ALA A 127 -5.61 -14.23 14.90
CA ALA A 127 -5.56 -14.96 16.17
C ALA A 127 -5.64 -14.01 17.38
N LEU A 128 -4.91 -12.89 17.34
CA LEU A 128 -4.93 -11.88 18.40
C LEU A 128 -6.27 -11.15 18.53
N GLU A 129 -6.98 -10.95 17.42
CA GLU A 129 -8.28 -10.27 17.41
C GLU A 129 -9.43 -11.18 17.85
N ASN A 130 -9.33 -12.50 17.67
CA ASN A 130 -10.43 -13.43 17.87
C ASN A 130 -10.27 -14.36 19.08
N CYS A 131 -9.07 -14.47 19.66
CA CYS A 131 -8.76 -15.43 20.72
C CYS A 131 -7.99 -14.79 21.89
N LYS A 132 -8.03 -15.43 23.05
CA LYS A 132 -7.20 -15.06 24.20
C LYS A 132 -5.86 -15.81 24.18
N LEU A 133 -4.79 -15.15 24.57
CA LEU A 133 -3.43 -15.71 24.54
C LEU A 133 -3.25 -16.99 25.38
N ASN A 134 -4.08 -17.18 26.39
CA ASN A 134 -4.06 -18.36 27.29
C ASN A 134 -5.00 -19.48 26.82
N GLU A 135 -5.62 -19.37 25.66
CA GLU A 135 -6.41 -20.47 25.10
C GLU A 135 -5.53 -21.64 24.71
N LYS A 136 -6.11 -22.83 24.83
CA LYS A 136 -5.45 -24.11 24.51
C LYS A 136 -5.82 -24.51 23.08
N VAL A 137 -4.82 -24.59 22.22
CA VAL A 137 -4.94 -25.01 20.83
C VAL A 137 -4.52 -26.46 20.70
N LYS A 138 -5.41 -27.31 20.20
CA LYS A 138 -5.15 -28.73 19.96
C LYS A 138 -4.77 -28.95 18.50
N PHE A 139 -3.67 -29.66 18.26
CA PHE A 139 -3.26 -30.04 16.91
C PHE A 139 -4.18 -31.11 16.35
N SER A 140 -4.78 -30.87 15.21
CA SER A 140 -5.51 -31.86 14.44
C SER A 140 -4.55 -32.85 13.72
N PRO A 141 -5.04 -34.02 13.27
CA PRO A 141 -4.26 -34.88 12.40
C PRO A 141 -3.79 -34.15 11.13
N TYR A 142 -4.62 -33.25 10.59
CA TYR A 142 -4.28 -32.45 9.41
C TYR A 142 -3.15 -31.46 9.70
N ALA A 143 -3.23 -30.70 10.79
CA ALA A 143 -2.16 -29.79 11.18
C ALA A 143 -0.82 -30.53 11.38
N ALA A 144 -0.84 -31.68 12.07
CA ALA A 144 0.35 -32.51 12.31
C ALA A 144 0.96 -33.09 11.01
N SER A 145 0.17 -33.27 9.94
CA SER A 145 0.61 -33.81 8.65
C SER A 145 1.27 -32.77 7.71
N ILE A 146 1.22 -31.47 8.08
CA ILE A 146 1.74 -30.42 7.20
C ILE A 146 3.25 -30.54 7.00
N GLU A 147 3.72 -30.27 5.77
CA GLU A 147 5.13 -30.33 5.40
C GLU A 147 5.98 -29.21 6.04
N PRO A 148 7.29 -29.41 6.20
CA PRO A 148 8.21 -28.43 6.78
C PRO A 148 8.19 -27.04 6.05
N SER A 149 8.55 -25.92 6.77
CA SER A 149 9.02 -25.83 8.17
C SER A 149 7.89 -26.06 9.18
N LYS A 150 8.13 -26.85 10.24
CA LYS A 150 7.09 -27.19 11.23
C LYS A 150 7.64 -27.39 12.64
N LEU A 151 6.74 -27.26 13.64
CA LEU A 151 7.01 -27.52 15.06
C LEU A 151 7.20 -29.00 15.38
N TYR A 152 6.74 -29.89 14.48
CA TYR A 152 6.70 -31.35 14.68
C TYR A 152 5.79 -31.80 15.80
N ALA A 153 4.72 -31.06 16.07
CA ALA A 153 3.70 -31.46 17.04
C ALA A 153 2.92 -32.67 16.54
N ASN A 154 2.61 -33.59 17.45
CA ASN A 154 1.77 -34.76 17.14
C ASN A 154 0.28 -34.41 17.18
N ALA A 155 -0.53 -35.18 16.46
CA ALA A 155 -1.97 -35.05 16.52
C ALA A 155 -2.46 -35.26 17.98
N GLY A 156 -3.29 -34.34 18.45
CA GLY A 156 -3.82 -34.35 19.80
C GLY A 156 -3.00 -33.57 20.83
N GLU A 157 -1.77 -33.19 20.54
CA GLU A 157 -0.97 -32.30 21.40
C GLU A 157 -1.62 -30.94 21.56
N ILE A 158 -1.42 -30.36 22.74
CA ILE A 158 -2.07 -29.11 23.15
C ILE A 158 -1.01 -28.10 23.57
N PHE A 159 -1.10 -26.90 23.03
CA PHE A 159 -0.22 -25.76 23.35
C PHE A 159 -1.04 -24.53 23.71
N TYR A 160 -0.47 -23.60 24.46
CA TYR A 160 -1.09 -22.27 24.60
C TYR A 160 -0.94 -21.46 23.32
N LEU A 161 -1.98 -20.70 22.96
CA LEU A 161 -1.96 -19.85 21.76
C LEU A 161 -0.75 -18.91 21.74
N LYS A 162 -0.42 -18.29 22.89
CA LYS A 162 0.76 -17.40 22.99
C LYS A 162 2.05 -18.07 22.52
N ASP A 163 2.25 -19.36 22.88
CA ASP A 163 3.48 -20.08 22.56
C ASP A 163 3.49 -20.45 21.07
N LEU A 164 2.32 -20.77 20.52
CA LEU A 164 2.16 -21.00 19.09
C LEU A 164 2.36 -19.75 18.25
N LEU A 165 2.03 -18.56 18.75
CA LEU A 165 2.32 -17.31 18.05
C LEU A 165 3.83 -17.05 17.92
N TYR A 166 4.65 -17.41 18.93
CA TYR A 166 6.11 -17.41 18.80
C TYR A 166 6.58 -18.43 17.76
N SER A 167 6.02 -19.64 17.78
CA SER A 167 6.30 -20.70 16.80
C SER A 167 5.90 -20.28 15.38
N LEU A 168 4.82 -19.55 15.23
CA LEU A 168 4.34 -19.00 13.95
C LEU A 168 5.27 -17.93 13.40
N MET A 169 5.69 -16.98 14.24
CA MET A 169 6.32 -15.74 13.79
C MET A 169 7.85 -15.81 13.73
N LEU A 170 8.51 -16.60 14.58
CA LEU A 170 9.98 -16.70 14.60
C LEU A 170 10.50 -17.76 13.61
N PRO A 171 10.29 -19.08 13.84
CA PRO A 171 10.73 -20.12 12.91
C PRO A 171 9.75 -20.32 11.73
N SER A 172 8.61 -19.65 11.75
CA SER A 172 7.65 -19.67 10.62
C SER A 172 7.02 -21.06 10.37
N HIS A 173 6.63 -21.78 11.42
CA HIS A 173 6.12 -23.12 11.30
C HIS A 173 4.74 -23.19 10.61
N ASN A 174 4.60 -24.09 9.64
CA ASN A 174 3.41 -24.25 8.80
C ASN A 174 2.30 -25.03 9.53
N ASP A 175 2.64 -26.09 10.25
CA ASP A 175 1.72 -26.88 11.08
C ASP A 175 1.08 -26.04 12.16
N THR A 176 1.85 -25.16 12.79
CA THR A 176 1.37 -24.15 13.76
C THR A 176 0.37 -23.20 13.12
N ALA A 177 0.63 -22.72 11.90
CA ALA A 177 -0.29 -21.84 11.20
C ALA A 177 -1.64 -22.50 10.93
N VAL A 178 -1.63 -23.78 10.55
CA VAL A 178 -2.85 -24.57 10.34
C VAL A 178 -3.59 -24.81 11.66
N ALA A 179 -2.89 -25.20 12.72
CA ALA A 179 -3.51 -25.43 14.04
C ALA A 179 -4.19 -24.16 14.58
N ILE A 180 -3.54 -22.98 14.45
CA ILE A 180 -4.13 -21.69 14.81
C ILE A 180 -5.35 -21.39 13.94
N ALA A 181 -5.28 -21.57 12.61
CA ALA A 181 -6.38 -21.33 11.71
C ALA A 181 -7.62 -22.18 12.03
N GLU A 182 -7.41 -23.47 12.32
CA GLU A 182 -8.47 -24.39 12.75
C GLU A 182 -9.07 -24.00 14.11
N HIS A 183 -8.23 -23.55 15.05
CA HIS A 183 -8.69 -23.10 16.35
C HIS A 183 -9.57 -21.83 16.25
N VAL A 184 -9.14 -20.82 15.47
CA VAL A 184 -9.85 -19.56 15.33
C VAL A 184 -11.20 -19.72 14.59
N SER A 185 -11.24 -20.55 13.55
CA SER A 185 -12.37 -20.59 12.62
C SER A 185 -13.02 -21.96 12.45
N GLY A 186 -12.52 -22.97 13.15
CA GLY A 186 -12.98 -24.35 13.04
C GLY A 186 -12.53 -25.11 11.77
N SER A 187 -11.94 -24.41 10.80
CA SER A 187 -11.28 -25.01 9.63
C SER A 187 -10.43 -24.01 8.86
N THR A 188 -9.42 -24.49 8.14
CA THR A 188 -8.58 -23.65 7.26
C THR A 188 -9.41 -22.95 6.18
N ALA A 189 -10.42 -23.60 5.61
CA ALA A 189 -11.29 -23.00 4.60
C ALA A 189 -12.09 -21.80 5.13
N LYS A 190 -12.61 -21.87 6.38
CA LYS A 190 -13.27 -20.76 7.03
C LYS A 190 -12.28 -19.65 7.39
N PHE A 191 -11.08 -20.03 7.83
CA PHE A 191 -10.03 -19.06 8.16
C PHE A 191 -9.59 -18.25 6.94
N VAL A 192 -9.40 -18.88 5.79
CA VAL A 192 -9.08 -18.18 4.52
C VAL A 192 -10.17 -17.17 4.13
N LYS A 193 -11.45 -17.49 4.40
CA LYS A 193 -12.53 -16.51 4.20
C LYS A 193 -12.45 -15.34 5.17
N LEU A 194 -11.98 -15.56 6.39
CA LEU A 194 -11.78 -14.51 7.38
C LEU A 194 -10.61 -13.59 7.01
N MET A 195 -9.60 -14.12 6.31
CA MET A 195 -8.43 -13.35 5.84
C MET A 195 -8.75 -12.36 4.71
N ASN A 196 -9.86 -12.55 3.98
CA ASN A 196 -10.29 -11.76 2.82
C ASN A 196 -11.57 -10.97 3.11
#